data_5dad436d15c8227dd046fa5c2e66e86a
#
_entry.id   5dad436d15c8227dd046fa5c2e66e86a
#
_cell.length_a   1.000
_cell.length_b   1.000
_cell.length_c   1.000
_cell.angle_alpha   90.00
_cell.angle_beta   90.00
_cell.angle_gamma   90.00
#
_symmetry.space_group_name_H-M   'P 1'
#
loop_
_entity.id
_entity.type
_entity.pdbx_description
1 polymer ?
#
loop_
_entity_poly.entity_id
_entity_poly.type
_entity_poly.pdbx_seq_one_letter_code
_entity_poly.pdbx_strand_id
1 'polypeptide(L)'
;RERENMKPASDLLANTTEKLITIVEHLADKYPEQDNVKRLVKNFNPKKIKEILPTSEYTAYSENKGEKIAFCLSSLGKNDVNNLIDENTLMFVALHELSHVASKSIGHNDEFWSNFKFILKEAAQIQLYNPVNYKHNNQGYCGMDIKDNPYFD
;
A
#
# COMPACT_ATOMS: atom_id res chain seq x y z
N ARG A 1 6.87 -24.17 -1.04
CA ARG A 1 8.06 -23.77 -1.77
C ARG A 1 8.77 -22.62 -1.07
N GLU A 2 10.05 -22.75 -0.89
CA GLU A 2 10.84 -21.72 -0.22
C GLU A 2 11.53 -20.80 -1.21
N ARG A 3 11.74 -19.55 -0.80
CA ARG A 3 12.46 -18.53 -1.54
C ARG A 3 13.78 -18.26 -0.81
N GLU A 4 14.80 -17.85 -1.55
CA GLU A 4 16.08 -17.49 -0.95
C GLU A 4 15.94 -16.30 0.04
N ASN A 5 14.99 -15.38 -0.23
CA ASN A 5 14.77 -14.21 0.60
C ASN A 5 13.47 -14.31 1.41
N MET A 6 13.08 -15.52 1.82
CA MET A 6 11.83 -15.73 2.55
C MET A 6 11.77 -14.90 3.84
N LYS A 7 12.86 -14.92 4.65
CA LYS A 7 12.87 -14.15 5.89
C LYS A 7 12.86 -12.65 5.65
N PRO A 8 13.69 -12.09 4.76
CA PRO A 8 13.59 -10.66 4.45
C PRO A 8 12.23 -10.26 3.90
N ALA A 9 11.59 -11.11 3.10
CA ALA A 9 10.24 -10.84 2.58
C ALA A 9 9.23 -10.78 3.71
N SER A 10 9.28 -11.72 4.65
CA SER A 10 8.38 -11.72 5.81
C SER A 10 8.60 -10.50 6.68
N ASP A 11 9.85 -10.10 6.89
CA ASP A 11 10.18 -8.91 7.68
C ASP A 11 9.66 -7.65 7.00
N LEU A 12 9.82 -7.54 5.67
CA LEU A 12 9.32 -6.41 4.90
C LEU A 12 7.80 -6.30 5.01
N LEU A 13 7.08 -7.40 4.86
CA LEU A 13 5.63 -7.42 4.96
C LEU A 13 5.18 -7.06 6.39
N ALA A 14 5.86 -7.60 7.40
CA ALA A 14 5.54 -7.30 8.80
C ALA A 14 5.76 -5.82 9.12
N ASN A 15 6.88 -5.25 8.66
CA ASN A 15 7.17 -3.83 8.89
C ASN A 15 6.16 -2.93 8.19
N THR A 16 5.78 -3.28 6.96
CA THR A 16 4.78 -2.53 6.21
C THR A 16 3.43 -2.60 6.92
N THR A 17 3.04 -3.78 7.39
CA THR A 17 1.78 -3.97 8.12
C THR A 17 1.75 -3.12 9.38
N GLU A 18 2.85 -3.09 10.14
CA GLU A 18 2.94 -2.24 11.34
C GLU A 18 2.76 -0.77 11.01
N LYS A 19 3.35 -0.31 9.91
CA LYS A 19 3.19 1.09 9.46
C LYS A 19 1.75 1.37 9.04
N LEU A 20 1.09 0.41 8.40
CA LEU A 20 -0.33 0.57 8.03
C LEU A 20 -1.20 0.68 9.28
N ILE A 21 -0.96 -0.14 10.28
CA ILE A 21 -1.67 -0.05 11.56
C ILE A 21 -1.45 1.34 12.17
N THR A 22 -0.21 1.81 12.15
CA THR A 22 0.13 3.12 12.73
C THR A 22 -0.59 4.25 12.01
N ILE A 23 -0.62 4.25 10.67
CA ILE A 23 -1.31 5.32 9.94
C ILE A 23 -2.82 5.28 10.17
N VAL A 24 -3.42 4.09 10.21
CA VAL A 24 -4.86 3.96 10.47
C VAL A 24 -5.19 4.49 11.88
N GLU A 25 -4.38 4.15 12.87
CA GLU A 25 -4.58 4.65 14.24
C GLU A 25 -4.39 6.17 14.30
N HIS A 26 -3.39 6.70 13.60
CA HIS A 26 -3.16 8.14 13.51
C HIS A 26 -4.36 8.87 12.93
N LEU A 27 -4.91 8.35 11.82
CA LEU A 27 -6.06 8.95 11.17
C LEU A 27 -7.29 8.87 12.06
N ALA A 28 -7.50 7.73 12.74
CA ALA A 28 -8.63 7.56 13.65
C ALA A 28 -8.57 8.55 14.81
N ASP A 29 -7.38 8.84 15.29
CA ASP A 29 -7.17 9.77 16.40
C ASP A 29 -7.33 11.24 15.96
N LYS A 30 -6.77 11.58 14.80
CA LYS A 30 -6.75 12.97 14.32
C LYS A 30 -8.04 13.39 13.61
N TYR A 31 -8.69 12.45 12.92
CA TYR A 31 -9.87 12.73 12.10
C TYR A 31 -11.02 11.76 12.40
N PRO A 32 -11.44 11.61 13.67
CA PRO A 32 -12.41 10.57 14.03
C PRO A 32 -13.79 10.77 13.39
N GLU A 33 -14.11 11.98 12.92
CA GLU A 33 -15.43 12.28 12.37
C GLU A 33 -15.49 12.25 10.84
N GLN A 34 -14.35 12.09 10.15
CA GLN A 34 -14.35 12.04 8.69
C GLN A 34 -14.88 10.69 8.19
N ASP A 35 -15.78 10.74 7.20
CA ASP A 35 -16.39 9.52 6.64
C ASP A 35 -15.36 8.56 6.06
N ASN A 36 -14.36 9.07 5.33
CA ASN A 36 -13.33 8.21 4.76
C ASN A 36 -12.52 7.50 5.84
N VAL A 37 -12.22 8.20 6.93
CA VAL A 37 -11.47 7.60 8.05
C VAL A 37 -12.34 6.58 8.79
N LYS A 38 -13.61 6.88 9.02
CA LYS A 38 -14.54 5.93 9.66
C LYS A 38 -14.64 4.64 8.83
N ARG A 39 -14.73 4.78 7.52
CA ARG A 39 -14.81 3.63 6.62
C ARG A 39 -13.54 2.82 6.65
N LEU A 40 -12.40 3.50 6.64
CA LEU A 40 -11.09 2.86 6.72
C LEU A 40 -10.94 2.05 8.02
N VAL A 41 -11.25 2.67 9.15
CA VAL A 41 -11.15 2.02 10.46
C VAL A 41 -12.06 0.80 10.55
N LYS A 42 -13.28 0.92 10.02
CA LYS A 42 -14.26 -0.17 10.06
C LYS A 42 -13.82 -1.38 9.23
N ASN A 43 -13.20 -1.12 8.08
CA ASN A 43 -12.97 -2.19 7.10
C ASN A 43 -11.52 -2.69 7.04
N PHE A 44 -10.57 -1.97 7.61
CA PHE A 44 -9.17 -2.38 7.59
C PHE A 44 -8.95 -3.56 8.55
N ASN A 45 -8.35 -4.64 8.03
CA ASN A 45 -8.04 -5.82 8.83
C ASN A 45 -6.58 -6.21 8.63
N PRO A 46 -5.69 -5.82 9.56
CA PRO A 46 -4.24 -6.09 9.40
C PRO A 46 -3.90 -7.59 9.44
N LYS A 47 -4.77 -8.42 10.00
CA LYS A 47 -4.54 -9.87 10.05
C LYS A 47 -4.72 -10.55 8.70
N LYS A 48 -5.30 -9.85 7.73
CA LYS A 48 -5.58 -10.38 6.40
C LYS A 48 -4.64 -9.81 5.34
N ILE A 49 -3.51 -9.26 5.74
CA ILE A 49 -2.50 -8.75 4.81
C ILE A 49 -1.54 -9.88 4.46
N LYS A 50 -1.32 -10.11 3.15
CA LYS A 50 -0.54 -11.24 2.67
C LYS A 50 0.35 -10.87 1.49
N GLU A 51 1.37 -11.68 1.24
CA GLU A 51 2.17 -11.58 0.03
C GLU A 51 1.44 -12.29 -1.12
N ILE A 52 1.47 -11.69 -2.32
CA ILE A 52 0.95 -12.32 -3.53
C ILE A 52 1.97 -13.36 -3.99
N LEU A 53 1.49 -14.57 -4.27
CA LEU A 53 2.33 -15.65 -4.78
C LEU A 53 2.84 -15.32 -6.18
N PRO A 54 4.03 -15.77 -6.56
CA PRO A 54 4.61 -15.50 -7.89
C PRO A 54 3.75 -15.98 -9.05
N THR A 55 2.90 -16.98 -8.81
CA THR A 55 2.01 -17.53 -9.84
C THR A 55 0.72 -16.72 -10.01
N SER A 56 0.47 -15.75 -9.15
CA SER A 56 -0.75 -14.94 -9.22
C SER A 56 -0.69 -13.97 -10.40
N GLU A 57 -1.84 -13.71 -11.01
CA GLU A 57 -1.95 -12.69 -12.07
C GLU A 57 -2.05 -11.27 -11.51
N TYR A 58 -2.22 -11.13 -10.20
CA TYR A 58 -2.35 -9.82 -9.56
C TYR A 58 -1.01 -9.33 -9.01
N THR A 59 -0.80 -8.01 -9.00
CA THR A 59 0.39 -7.39 -8.40
C THR A 59 0.12 -6.86 -7.00
N ALA A 60 -1.07 -6.32 -6.79
CA ALA A 60 -1.57 -5.89 -5.49
C ALA A 60 -3.08 -5.77 -5.59
N TYR A 61 -3.79 -6.04 -4.49
CA TYR A 61 -5.24 -5.90 -4.50
C TYR A 61 -5.78 -5.81 -3.08
N SER A 62 -7.02 -5.30 -2.98
CA SER A 62 -7.82 -5.40 -1.76
C SER A 62 -9.13 -6.07 -2.12
N GLU A 63 -9.59 -6.97 -1.26
CA GLU A 63 -10.89 -7.66 -1.41
C GLU A 63 -11.84 -7.17 -0.35
N ASN A 64 -13.12 -7.05 -0.72
CA ASN A 64 -14.17 -6.65 0.21
C ASN A 64 -13.80 -5.36 0.94
N LYS A 65 -13.19 -4.43 0.22
CA LYS A 65 -12.83 -3.11 0.76
C LYS A 65 -11.98 -3.18 2.03
N GLY A 66 -10.96 -4.01 2.01
CA GLY A 66 -10.00 -4.06 3.10
C GLY A 66 -10.04 -5.29 3.97
N GLU A 67 -11.02 -6.17 3.75
CA GLU A 67 -11.04 -7.43 4.47
C GLU A 67 -9.80 -8.26 4.17
N LYS A 68 -9.29 -8.16 2.93
CA LYS A 68 -8.09 -8.88 2.53
C LYS A 68 -7.26 -7.99 1.60
N ILE A 69 -6.00 -7.80 1.94
CA ILE A 69 -5.06 -7.01 1.15
C ILE A 69 -3.84 -7.88 0.85
N ALA A 70 -3.37 -7.84 -0.38
CA ALA A 70 -2.21 -8.63 -0.78
C ALA A 70 -1.27 -7.80 -1.65
N PHE A 71 0.04 -8.03 -1.48
CA PHE A 71 1.09 -7.28 -2.18
C PHE A 71 2.11 -8.21 -2.79
N CYS A 72 2.55 -7.90 -4.01
CA CYS A 72 3.79 -8.45 -4.56
C CYS A 72 4.97 -7.73 -3.89
N LEU A 73 5.99 -8.48 -3.52
CA LEU A 73 7.16 -7.92 -2.82
C LEU A 73 8.39 -7.83 -3.70
N SER A 74 8.25 -8.00 -5.02
CA SER A 74 9.37 -7.98 -5.96
C SER A 74 9.48 -6.64 -6.67
N SER A 75 10.71 -6.18 -6.92
CA SER A 75 10.94 -4.96 -7.70
C SER A 75 10.93 -5.21 -9.20
N LEU A 76 11.29 -6.41 -9.66
CA LEU A 76 11.44 -6.70 -11.09
C LEU A 76 10.23 -7.41 -11.67
N GLY A 77 9.97 -8.61 -11.29
CA GLY A 77 8.85 -9.37 -11.80
C GLY A 77 8.35 -10.35 -10.76
N LYS A 78 7.13 -10.84 -10.94
CA LYS A 78 6.54 -11.76 -9.96
C LYS A 78 7.36 -13.05 -9.81
N ASN A 79 8.07 -13.43 -10.85
CA ASN A 79 8.91 -14.64 -10.82
C ASN A 79 10.30 -14.39 -10.25
N ASP A 80 10.67 -13.14 -10.04
CA ASP A 80 11.98 -12.79 -9.49
C ASP A 80 11.87 -12.73 -7.96
N VAL A 81 12.22 -13.83 -7.33
CA VAL A 81 12.08 -13.98 -5.87
C VAL A 81 13.29 -13.47 -5.10
N ASN A 82 14.33 -13.00 -5.80
CA ASN A 82 15.57 -12.57 -5.17
C ASN A 82 15.70 -11.05 -5.03
N ASN A 83 14.81 -10.29 -5.70
CA ASN A 83 14.87 -8.84 -5.69
C ASN A 83 13.62 -8.25 -5.05
N LEU A 84 13.72 -7.99 -3.75
CA LEU A 84 12.62 -7.37 -3.01
C LEU A 84 12.47 -5.91 -3.36
N ILE A 85 11.24 -5.43 -3.36
CA ILE A 85 10.96 -3.99 -3.48
C ILE A 85 11.46 -3.29 -2.21
N ASP A 86 11.88 -2.04 -2.32
CA ASP A 86 12.22 -1.26 -1.13
C ASP A 86 10.98 -0.95 -0.31
N GLU A 87 11.18 -0.78 0.99
CA GLU A 87 10.07 -0.60 1.92
C GLU A 87 9.26 0.66 1.61
N ASN A 88 9.94 1.75 1.20
CA ASN A 88 9.24 3.00 0.89
C ASN A 88 8.30 2.86 -0.30
N THR A 89 8.73 2.16 -1.36
CA THR A 89 7.88 1.91 -2.52
C THR A 89 6.71 1.01 -2.17
N LEU A 90 6.95 -0.04 -1.37
CA LEU A 90 5.87 -0.90 -0.92
C LEU A 90 4.88 -0.11 -0.06
N MET A 91 5.37 0.84 0.75
CA MET A 91 4.50 1.72 1.51
C MET A 91 3.57 2.53 0.61
N PHE A 92 4.10 3.05 -0.52
CA PHE A 92 3.30 3.76 -1.51
C PHE A 92 2.17 2.87 -2.05
N VAL A 93 2.49 1.64 -2.43
CA VAL A 93 1.50 0.67 -2.93
C VAL A 93 0.48 0.33 -1.83
N ALA A 94 0.96 0.14 -0.60
CA ALA A 94 0.08 -0.16 0.53
C ALA A 94 -0.89 0.98 0.80
N LEU A 95 -0.42 2.22 0.73
CA LEU A 95 -1.29 3.39 0.92
C LEU A 95 -2.30 3.53 -0.22
N HIS A 96 -1.93 3.11 -1.43
CA HIS A 96 -2.86 3.02 -2.57
C HIS A 96 -4.02 2.08 -2.23
N GLU A 97 -3.71 0.90 -1.66
CA GLU A 97 -4.75 -0.06 -1.28
C GLU A 97 -5.60 0.44 -0.11
N LEU A 98 -4.99 1.12 0.88
CA LEU A 98 -5.76 1.75 1.94
C LEU A 98 -6.74 2.79 1.40
N SER A 99 -6.36 3.49 0.34
CA SER A 99 -7.22 4.50 -0.26
C SER A 99 -8.47 3.89 -0.87
N HIS A 100 -8.36 2.68 -1.43
CA HIS A 100 -9.54 1.93 -1.88
C HIS A 100 -10.45 1.56 -0.70
N VAL A 101 -9.85 1.16 0.43
CA VAL A 101 -10.62 0.82 1.63
C VAL A 101 -11.38 2.05 2.15
N ALA A 102 -10.77 3.22 2.09
CA ALA A 102 -11.36 4.46 2.57
C ALA A 102 -12.42 5.03 1.62
N SER A 103 -12.51 4.55 0.39
CA SER A 103 -13.40 5.11 -0.63
C SER A 103 -14.70 4.34 -0.71
N LYS A 104 -15.81 5.04 -0.98
CA LYS A 104 -17.12 4.42 -1.20
C LYS A 104 -17.18 3.69 -2.53
N SER A 105 -16.67 4.37 -3.57
CA SER A 105 -16.75 3.86 -4.94
C SER A 105 -15.62 2.89 -5.22
N ILE A 106 -15.78 2.12 -6.29
CA ILE A 106 -14.77 1.21 -6.79
C ILE A 106 -14.04 1.90 -7.94
N GLY A 107 -12.73 1.66 -8.06
CA GLY A 107 -11.94 2.19 -9.16
C GLY A 107 -11.17 3.44 -8.79
N HIS A 108 -10.50 4.00 -9.79
CA HIS A 108 -9.60 5.14 -9.61
C HIS A 108 -10.27 6.44 -10.08
N ASN A 109 -11.30 6.86 -9.34
CA ASN A 109 -12.03 8.10 -9.64
C ASN A 109 -11.55 9.24 -8.72
N ASP A 110 -12.22 10.38 -8.80
CA ASP A 110 -11.84 11.57 -8.04
C ASP A 110 -11.84 11.32 -6.52
N GLU A 111 -12.81 10.56 -6.04
CA GLU A 111 -12.87 10.19 -4.61
C GLU A 111 -11.62 9.41 -4.20
N PHE A 112 -11.25 8.42 -5.00
CA PHE A 112 -10.05 7.61 -4.73
C PHE A 112 -8.79 8.49 -4.70
N TRP A 113 -8.58 9.32 -5.73
CA TRP A 113 -7.38 10.14 -5.81
C TRP A 113 -7.29 11.15 -4.68
N SER A 114 -8.42 11.71 -4.27
CA SER A 114 -8.49 12.62 -3.13
C SER A 114 -8.10 11.90 -1.84
N ASN A 115 -8.62 10.71 -1.61
CA ASN A 115 -8.29 9.91 -0.44
C ASN A 115 -6.82 9.49 -0.45
N PHE A 116 -6.29 9.10 -1.61
CA PHE A 116 -4.91 8.69 -1.74
C PHE A 116 -3.96 9.84 -1.42
N LYS A 117 -4.23 11.01 -1.99
CA LYS A 117 -3.42 12.19 -1.69
C LYS A 117 -3.47 12.54 -0.20
N PHE A 118 -4.64 12.50 0.40
CA PHE A 118 -4.84 12.78 1.83
C PHE A 118 -4.02 11.80 2.69
N ILE A 119 -4.14 10.51 2.41
CA ILE A 119 -3.44 9.48 3.18
C ILE A 119 -1.92 9.58 2.99
N LEU A 120 -1.46 9.85 1.76
CA LEU A 120 -0.03 10.04 1.49
C LEU A 120 0.54 11.21 2.28
N LYS A 121 -0.18 12.32 2.33
CA LYS A 121 0.27 13.51 3.06
C LYS A 121 0.36 13.24 4.56
N GLU A 122 -0.63 12.55 5.11
CA GLU A 122 -0.61 12.21 6.54
C GLU A 122 0.52 11.22 6.86
N ALA A 123 0.73 10.22 6.01
CA ALA A 123 1.82 9.25 6.21
C ALA A 123 3.18 9.94 6.13
N ALA A 124 3.36 10.89 5.21
CA ALA A 124 4.59 11.64 5.10
C ALA A 124 4.82 12.51 6.34
N GLN A 125 3.76 13.11 6.85
CA GLN A 125 3.84 13.98 8.01
C GLN A 125 4.34 13.25 9.25
N ILE A 126 3.93 12.00 9.44
CA ILE A 126 4.38 11.18 10.57
C ILE A 126 5.56 10.28 10.21
N GLN A 127 6.19 10.54 9.06
CA GLN A 127 7.44 9.90 8.63
C GLN A 127 7.33 8.40 8.39
N LEU A 128 6.16 7.93 7.99
CA LEU A 128 5.96 6.54 7.57
C LEU A 128 6.24 6.34 6.09
N TYR A 129 6.24 7.41 5.32
CA TYR A 129 6.47 7.38 3.88
C TYR A 129 7.30 8.60 3.48
N ASN A 130 8.31 8.37 2.66
CA ASN A 130 9.12 9.45 2.10
C ASN A 130 8.67 9.70 0.65
N PRO A 131 8.01 10.85 0.36
CA PRO A 131 7.44 11.07 -0.97
C PRO A 131 8.49 11.09 -2.07
N VAL A 132 8.20 10.38 -3.17
CA VAL A 132 9.03 10.33 -4.37
C VAL A 132 8.18 10.74 -5.56
N ASN A 133 8.68 11.68 -6.37
CA ASN A 133 7.98 12.07 -7.58
C ASN A 133 8.30 11.08 -8.70
N TYR A 134 7.43 10.09 -8.86
CA TYR A 134 7.66 9.00 -9.81
C TYR A 134 7.55 9.45 -11.27
N LYS A 135 7.00 10.63 -11.54
CA LYS A 135 7.03 11.20 -12.91
C LYS A 135 8.45 11.46 -13.37
N HIS A 136 9.34 11.79 -12.43
CA HIS A 136 10.75 12.08 -12.71
C HIS A 136 11.66 10.90 -12.39
N ASN A 137 11.22 9.99 -11.51
CA ASN A 137 12.00 8.85 -11.06
C ASN A 137 11.12 7.60 -11.04
N ASN A 138 10.89 7.03 -12.22
CA ASN A 138 10.06 5.82 -12.32
C ASN A 138 10.63 4.71 -11.44
N GLN A 139 9.75 3.97 -10.79
CA GLN A 139 10.12 2.87 -9.90
C GLN A 139 9.50 1.57 -10.40
N GLY A 140 10.35 0.56 -10.60
CA GLY A 140 9.88 -0.78 -10.94
C GLY A 140 9.21 -1.45 -9.74
N TYR A 141 8.08 -2.09 -10.01
CA TYR A 141 7.35 -2.85 -9.00
C TYR A 141 6.67 -4.03 -9.67
N CYS A 142 7.18 -5.23 -9.38
CA CYS A 142 6.55 -6.48 -9.81
C CYS A 142 6.29 -6.54 -11.33
N GLY A 143 7.26 -6.07 -12.13
CA GLY A 143 7.15 -6.07 -13.58
C GLY A 143 6.41 -4.87 -14.17
N MET A 144 6.02 -3.94 -13.33
CA MET A 144 5.35 -2.70 -13.73
C MET A 144 6.21 -1.51 -13.37
N ASP A 145 5.91 -0.34 -13.94
CA ASP A 145 6.55 0.91 -13.55
C ASP A 145 5.56 1.81 -12.84
N ILE A 146 5.96 2.31 -11.67
CA ILE A 146 5.22 3.37 -10.98
C ILE A 146 5.71 4.69 -11.56
N LYS A 147 4.79 5.47 -12.14
CA LYS A 147 5.14 6.68 -12.92
C LYS A 147 4.49 7.94 -12.38
N ASP A 148 3.72 7.87 -11.32
CA ASP A 148 2.99 9.03 -10.81
C ASP A 148 2.81 8.91 -9.30
N ASN A 149 2.62 10.06 -8.66
CA ASN A 149 2.37 10.11 -7.22
C ASN A 149 1.47 11.31 -6.93
N PRO A 150 0.21 11.08 -6.48
CA PRO A 150 -0.72 12.18 -6.23
C PRO A 150 -0.31 13.11 -5.11
N TYR A 151 0.69 12.73 -4.29
CA TYR A 151 1.23 13.63 -3.28
C TYR A 151 1.68 14.97 -3.90
N PHE A 152 2.19 14.92 -5.11
CA PHE A 152 2.75 16.09 -5.82
C PHE A 152 1.74 16.79 -6.73
N ASP A 153 0.50 16.34 -6.78
CA ASP A 153 -0.54 16.94 -7.64
C ASP A 153 -1.23 18.12 -6.99
#